data_7b688b748230e95235130ecc6e23a989
#
_entry.id   7b688b748230e95235130ecc6e23a989
#
_cell.length_a   1.000
_cell.length_b   1.000
_cell.length_c   1.000
_cell.angle_alpha   90.00
_cell.angle_beta   90.00
_cell.angle_gamma   90.00
#
_symmetry.space_group_name_H-M   'P 1'
#
loop_
_entity.id
_entity.type
_entity.pdbx_description
1 polymer ?
#
loop_
_entity_poly.entity_id
_entity_poly.type
_entity_poly.pdbx_seq_one_letter_code
_entity_poly.pdbx_strand_id
1 'polypeptide(L)'
;MGKIIGIDLGTTNSCVAVFEGSEPVVITNSEGKRTTPSIVSFDGNGERKVGDPAKRQAITNPKRTIFSIKRFMGENWAQVQREISRVPYPVVNENNMPRVDIDGRLYTPQEISAMILQKMKKTAEDYLGQEVTEAVITVPAYFSDSQRQATKEAGMIAGLDVKRIVNEPTAAALAYGVDKANKDMKIAVFDLGGGTFDISILEFGGGVFEVLSTNGDTHLGGDDFDQVIIDWLAEEFKAEEGMDLKTDPMALQRLKEAAEKAKIELSSTTSTEINLPYITATATGPKHLVKTLTRAKFESLAHNLIQACLEPCKKAMSDAGLSTSEIDEVILVGGSSRIPAVQKLVEEYFGKAPSKGVNPDEVVAVGAAIQGAILNKEEGVSDIVLLDVTPLSMGIETLGGVMTKLIDANTTIPCKQSQVFSTAADNQTEVTIHVLQGERPMASQNKSIGQFNLTGIAPARRGVPQIEVTFDIDANGILKVSAKDKATGKEQAIRIEASSGLSKEEIERMKAEAEANADADKKEREKIDKLNEADSMVFQTEKQLEELGDKIPADKKAPIETAAKKLKEAHQAQDIAAIDTAIAELNAAWQTASAEMYAQSGAQGAQGAQNNTQNNSQSNNDNVQDAEFEEVK
;
A
#
# COMPACT_ATOMS: atom_id res chain seq x y z
N MET A 1 1.85 -3.66 -26.29
CA MET A 1 2.21 -4.27 -24.99
C MET A 1 1.28 -3.70 -23.96
N GLY A 2 0.87 -4.49 -22.94
CA GLY A 2 0.05 -4.00 -21.84
C GLY A 2 0.82 -2.94 -21.02
N LYS A 3 0.10 -2.08 -20.32
CA LYS A 3 0.73 -1.13 -19.39
C LYS A 3 1.16 -1.85 -18.12
N ILE A 4 2.39 -1.59 -17.67
CA ILE A 4 2.88 -2.05 -16.37
C ILE A 4 2.57 -0.95 -15.35
N ILE A 5 1.79 -1.26 -14.32
CA ILE A 5 1.48 -0.31 -13.26
C ILE A 5 2.54 -0.34 -12.16
N GLY A 6 2.76 0.80 -11.51
CA GLY A 6 3.58 0.91 -10.31
C GLY A 6 2.70 0.96 -9.06
N ILE A 7 2.95 0.08 -8.10
CA ILE A 7 2.19 0.01 -6.85
C ILE A 7 3.14 0.20 -5.66
N ASP A 8 2.85 1.21 -4.86
CA ASP A 8 3.36 1.31 -3.50
C ASP A 8 2.38 0.58 -2.56
N LEU A 9 2.80 -0.58 -2.06
CA LEU A 9 2.05 -1.36 -1.08
C LEU A 9 2.48 -0.95 0.33
N GLY A 10 1.97 0.17 0.80
CA GLY A 10 2.34 0.71 2.12
C GLY A 10 1.66 0.01 3.29
N THR A 11 2.25 0.13 4.50
CA THR A 11 1.68 -0.42 5.74
C THR A 11 0.33 0.21 6.07
N THR A 12 0.21 1.53 5.91
CA THR A 12 -0.99 2.30 6.28
C THR A 12 -1.81 2.68 5.05
N ASN A 13 -1.16 3.15 3.99
CA ASN A 13 -1.79 3.55 2.74
C ASN A 13 -1.02 2.97 1.56
N SER A 14 -1.73 2.62 0.51
CA SER A 14 -1.19 2.18 -0.77
C SER A 14 -1.50 3.19 -1.87
N CYS A 15 -0.64 3.26 -2.88
CA CYS A 15 -0.77 4.18 -4.00
C CYS A 15 -0.48 3.43 -5.31
N VAL A 16 -1.17 3.82 -6.39
CA VAL A 16 -0.95 3.25 -7.72
C VAL A 16 -0.71 4.36 -8.74
N ALA A 17 0.26 4.13 -9.61
CA ALA A 17 0.61 5.04 -10.69
C ALA A 17 0.86 4.27 -11.99
N VAL A 18 0.78 4.98 -13.10
CA VAL A 18 1.08 4.46 -14.45
C VAL A 18 1.92 5.48 -15.20
N PHE A 19 2.73 5.01 -16.14
CA PHE A 19 3.48 5.88 -17.03
C PHE A 19 2.67 6.09 -18.33
N GLU A 20 2.29 7.34 -18.62
CA GLU A 20 1.51 7.71 -19.80
C GLU A 20 2.17 8.84 -20.57
N GLY A 21 2.26 8.67 -21.90
CA GLY A 21 2.96 9.62 -22.74
C GLY A 21 4.46 9.68 -22.40
N SER A 22 4.87 10.68 -21.67
CA SER A 22 6.25 10.88 -21.20
C SER A 22 6.33 11.10 -19.69
N GLU A 23 5.24 10.96 -18.96
CA GLU A 23 5.16 11.31 -17.54
C GLU A 23 4.45 10.22 -16.70
N PRO A 24 4.86 10.05 -15.44
CA PRO A 24 4.14 9.18 -14.52
C PRO A 24 2.90 9.89 -13.95
N VAL A 25 1.78 9.19 -13.93
CA VAL A 25 0.49 9.68 -13.43
C VAL A 25 0.05 8.86 -12.23
N VAL A 26 -0.20 9.50 -11.10
CA VAL A 26 -0.82 8.86 -9.93
C VAL A 26 -2.31 8.77 -10.14
N ILE A 27 -2.84 7.55 -10.05
CA ILE A 27 -4.24 7.27 -10.35
C ILE A 27 -5.12 7.55 -9.13
N THR A 28 -6.18 8.32 -9.34
CA THR A 28 -7.21 8.59 -8.31
C THR A 28 -8.15 7.39 -8.19
N ASN A 29 -8.41 6.94 -6.96
CA ASN A 29 -9.31 5.83 -6.68
C ASN A 29 -10.80 6.24 -6.80
N SER A 30 -11.70 5.25 -6.68
CA SER A 30 -13.15 5.46 -6.75
C SER A 30 -13.71 6.40 -5.67
N GLU A 31 -12.96 6.61 -4.59
CA GLU A 31 -13.30 7.53 -3.50
C GLU A 31 -12.75 8.95 -3.72
N GLY A 32 -12.19 9.24 -4.89
CA GLY A 32 -11.62 10.55 -5.26
C GLY A 32 -10.27 10.86 -4.60
N LYS A 33 -9.56 9.84 -4.08
CA LYS A 33 -8.27 10.00 -3.39
C LYS A 33 -7.13 9.41 -4.19
N ARG A 34 -5.92 9.95 -4.03
CA ARG A 34 -4.70 9.47 -4.68
C ARG A 34 -4.02 8.33 -3.90
N THR A 35 -4.39 8.14 -2.64
CA THR A 35 -3.96 7.02 -1.81
C THR A 35 -5.17 6.24 -1.28
N THR A 36 -5.00 4.95 -1.04
CA THR A 36 -6.03 4.04 -0.53
C THR A 36 -5.54 3.45 0.80
N PRO A 37 -6.32 3.53 1.89
CA PRO A 37 -5.97 2.87 3.14
C PRO A 37 -5.71 1.37 2.93
N SER A 38 -4.60 0.85 3.46
CA SER A 38 -4.23 -0.57 3.42
C SER A 38 -5.04 -1.36 4.47
N ILE A 39 -6.36 -1.29 4.36
CA ILE A 39 -7.33 -1.85 5.31
C ILE A 39 -8.31 -2.74 4.57
N VAL A 40 -8.55 -3.93 5.14
CA VAL A 40 -9.54 -4.90 4.65
C VAL A 40 -10.52 -5.20 5.77
N SER A 41 -11.82 -5.17 5.50
CA SER A 41 -12.84 -5.60 6.46
C SER A 41 -13.75 -6.66 5.86
N PHE A 42 -14.24 -7.56 6.71
CA PHE A 42 -15.21 -8.58 6.37
C PHE A 42 -16.51 -8.32 7.13
N ASP A 43 -17.64 -8.38 6.45
CA ASP A 43 -18.92 -8.30 7.11
C ASP A 43 -19.38 -9.66 7.67
N GLY A 44 -20.56 -9.71 8.29
CA GLY A 44 -21.10 -10.96 8.86
C GLY A 44 -21.50 -12.01 7.81
N ASN A 45 -21.56 -11.66 6.54
CA ASN A 45 -21.88 -12.55 5.42
C ASN A 45 -20.62 -12.99 4.64
N GLY A 46 -19.43 -12.54 5.08
CA GLY A 46 -18.16 -12.83 4.41
C GLY A 46 -17.85 -11.90 3.23
N GLU A 47 -18.68 -10.87 2.97
CA GLU A 47 -18.38 -9.83 2.00
C GLU A 47 -17.20 -8.99 2.48
N ARG A 48 -16.25 -8.71 1.58
CA ARG A 48 -15.05 -7.95 1.88
C ARG A 48 -15.14 -6.52 1.37
N LYS A 49 -14.57 -5.60 2.14
CA LYS A 49 -14.38 -4.20 1.75
C LYS A 49 -12.91 -3.82 1.91
N VAL A 50 -12.41 -2.97 1.02
CA VAL A 50 -11.00 -2.55 1.00
C VAL A 50 -10.92 -1.04 0.93
N GLY A 51 -9.95 -0.45 1.62
CA GLY A 51 -9.71 0.99 1.61
C GLY A 51 -10.62 1.78 2.54
N ASP A 52 -11.09 2.93 2.11
CA ASP A 52 -11.96 3.80 2.90
C ASP A 52 -13.26 3.15 3.39
N PRO A 53 -13.95 2.33 2.58
CA PRO A 53 -15.12 1.57 3.06
C PRO A 53 -14.80 0.65 4.24
N ALA A 54 -13.64 -0.01 4.21
CA ALA A 54 -13.16 -0.84 5.33
C ALA A 54 -12.79 0.01 6.55
N LYS A 55 -12.07 1.13 6.34
CA LYS A 55 -11.68 2.05 7.42
C LYS A 55 -12.89 2.58 8.19
N ARG A 56 -13.98 2.91 7.49
CA ARG A 56 -15.23 3.39 8.14
C ARG A 56 -15.90 2.36 9.05
N GLN A 57 -15.65 1.07 8.86
CA GLN A 57 -16.21 -0.01 9.68
C GLN A 57 -15.32 -0.39 10.87
N ALA A 58 -14.09 0.10 10.93
CA ALA A 58 -13.09 -0.33 11.91
C ALA A 58 -13.58 -0.21 13.37
N ILE A 59 -14.28 0.87 13.72
CA ILE A 59 -14.81 1.07 15.08
C ILE A 59 -15.92 0.07 15.42
N THR A 60 -16.85 -0.16 14.50
CA THR A 60 -18.03 -1.01 14.74
C THR A 60 -17.75 -2.49 14.52
N ASN A 61 -16.68 -2.80 13.76
CA ASN A 61 -16.29 -4.15 13.38
C ASN A 61 -14.77 -4.41 13.58
N PRO A 62 -14.18 -4.09 14.76
CA PRO A 62 -12.73 -4.13 14.95
C PRO A 62 -12.11 -5.52 14.79
N LYS A 63 -12.83 -6.59 15.16
CA LYS A 63 -12.33 -7.98 15.07
C LYS A 63 -12.26 -8.53 13.65
N ARG A 64 -12.97 -7.93 12.71
CA ARG A 64 -13.01 -8.33 11.30
C ARG A 64 -12.46 -7.23 10.36
N THR A 65 -11.77 -6.23 10.92
CA THR A 65 -11.13 -5.16 10.16
C THR A 65 -9.62 -5.23 10.36
N ILE A 66 -8.92 -5.59 9.30
CA ILE A 66 -7.50 -5.90 9.29
C ILE A 66 -6.75 -4.68 8.74
N PHE A 67 -5.74 -4.22 9.46
CA PHE A 67 -4.83 -3.13 9.08
C PHE A 67 -3.40 -3.49 9.50
N SER A 68 -2.41 -2.75 9.03
CA SER A 68 -0.98 -2.96 9.31
C SER A 68 -0.50 -4.38 9.01
N ILE A 69 -1.17 -5.10 8.08
CA ILE A 69 -0.87 -6.50 7.75
C ILE A 69 0.56 -6.68 7.21
N LYS A 70 1.14 -5.64 6.62
CA LYS A 70 2.52 -5.65 6.10
C LYS A 70 3.56 -5.99 7.20
N ARG A 71 3.26 -5.71 8.48
CA ARG A 71 4.11 -6.05 9.62
C ARG A 71 4.17 -7.56 9.94
N PHE A 72 3.27 -8.35 9.37
CA PHE A 72 3.23 -9.81 9.50
C PHE A 72 3.80 -10.53 8.27
N MET A 73 4.10 -9.78 7.21
CA MET A 73 4.49 -10.31 5.91
C MET A 73 5.85 -11.01 5.98
N GLY A 74 5.90 -12.30 5.63
CA GLY A 74 7.15 -13.08 5.61
C GLY A 74 7.82 -13.28 6.97
N GLU A 75 7.10 -13.03 8.07
CA GLU A 75 7.59 -13.21 9.44
C GLU A 75 7.03 -14.48 10.08
N ASN A 76 7.79 -15.08 11.01
CA ASN A 76 7.32 -16.22 11.79
C ASN A 76 6.60 -15.77 13.07
N TRP A 77 5.88 -16.72 13.71
CA TRP A 77 5.09 -16.46 14.91
C TRP A 77 5.87 -15.78 16.04
N ALA A 78 7.11 -16.20 16.28
CA ALA A 78 7.91 -15.66 17.38
C ALA A 78 8.31 -14.18 17.16
N GLN A 79 8.44 -13.76 15.91
CA GLN A 79 8.88 -12.41 15.54
C GLN A 79 7.76 -11.37 15.67
N VAL A 80 6.49 -11.78 15.58
CA VAL A 80 5.34 -10.86 15.51
C VAL A 80 4.56 -10.72 16.82
N GLN A 81 5.07 -11.22 17.95
CA GLN A 81 4.36 -11.20 19.24
C GLN A 81 4.01 -9.78 19.70
N ARG A 82 4.90 -8.82 19.46
CA ARG A 82 4.67 -7.41 19.77
C ARG A 82 3.53 -6.85 18.92
N GLU A 83 3.49 -7.18 17.64
CA GLU A 83 2.49 -6.68 16.70
C GLU A 83 1.10 -7.27 17.00
N ILE A 84 1.05 -8.58 17.35
CA ILE A 84 -0.19 -9.25 17.76
C ILE A 84 -0.86 -8.53 18.94
N SER A 85 -0.07 -8.07 19.91
CA SER A 85 -0.60 -7.37 21.08
C SER A 85 -1.22 -5.99 20.79
N ARG A 86 -1.01 -5.44 19.60
CA ARG A 86 -1.40 -4.09 19.19
C ARG A 86 -2.60 -4.03 18.26
N VAL A 87 -3.08 -5.19 17.81
CA VAL A 87 -4.20 -5.28 16.89
C VAL A 87 -5.46 -5.84 17.58
N PRO A 88 -6.66 -5.33 17.24
CA PRO A 88 -7.90 -5.79 17.84
C PRO A 88 -8.46 -7.07 17.20
N TYR A 89 -7.96 -7.44 16.01
CA TYR A 89 -8.38 -8.65 15.30
C TYR A 89 -7.57 -9.88 15.74
N PRO A 90 -8.15 -11.08 15.70
CA PRO A 90 -7.48 -12.29 16.16
C PRO A 90 -6.37 -12.71 15.19
N VAL A 91 -5.18 -12.96 15.72
CA VAL A 91 -4.06 -13.57 15.00
C VAL A 91 -3.70 -14.86 15.73
N VAL A 92 -3.57 -15.96 15.00
CA VAL A 92 -3.29 -17.29 15.53
C VAL A 92 -2.03 -17.89 14.91
N ASN A 93 -1.45 -18.86 15.62
CA ASN A 93 -0.28 -19.61 15.15
C ASN A 93 -0.72 -20.83 14.35
N GLU A 94 -0.36 -20.87 13.07
CA GLU A 94 -0.49 -22.07 12.25
C GLU A 94 0.88 -22.44 11.67
N ASN A 95 1.44 -23.57 12.09
CA ASN A 95 2.75 -24.06 11.61
C ASN A 95 3.90 -23.03 11.78
N ASN A 96 3.95 -22.35 12.93
CA ASN A 96 4.90 -21.26 13.23
C ASN A 96 4.72 -20.00 12.36
N MET A 97 3.58 -19.85 11.68
CA MET A 97 3.24 -18.68 10.85
C MET A 97 2.04 -17.95 11.45
N PRO A 98 2.04 -16.59 11.42
CA PRO A 98 0.87 -15.82 11.81
C PRO A 98 -0.24 -15.94 10.77
N ARG A 99 -1.46 -16.18 11.23
CA ARG A 99 -2.69 -16.19 10.43
C ARG A 99 -3.74 -15.29 11.08
N VAL A 100 -4.46 -14.56 10.26
CA VAL A 100 -5.61 -13.77 10.71
C VAL A 100 -6.84 -14.69 10.71
N ASP A 101 -7.47 -14.84 11.88
CA ASP A 101 -8.69 -15.65 12.01
C ASP A 101 -9.94 -14.78 11.84
N ILE A 102 -10.68 -15.02 10.79
CA ILE A 102 -11.97 -14.37 10.54
C ILE A 102 -13.06 -15.43 10.54
N ASP A 103 -13.79 -15.51 11.64
CA ASP A 103 -14.92 -16.45 11.84
C ASP A 103 -14.55 -17.92 11.58
N GLY A 104 -13.32 -18.30 11.93
CA GLY A 104 -12.79 -19.66 11.78
C GLY A 104 -12.13 -19.92 10.41
N ARG A 105 -12.10 -18.95 9.51
CA ARG A 105 -11.26 -18.99 8.30
C ARG A 105 -9.93 -18.28 8.58
N LEU A 106 -8.84 -19.00 8.32
CA LEU A 106 -7.48 -18.50 8.50
C LEU A 106 -6.97 -17.87 7.20
N TYR A 107 -6.59 -16.61 7.27
CA TYR A 107 -6.00 -15.87 6.16
C TYR A 107 -4.52 -15.64 6.38
N THR A 108 -3.73 -15.82 5.32
CA THR A 108 -2.32 -15.44 5.34
C THR A 108 -2.16 -13.93 5.22
N PRO A 109 -1.05 -13.34 5.67
CA PRO A 109 -0.72 -11.94 5.38
C PRO A 109 -0.69 -11.64 3.87
N GLN A 110 -0.28 -12.62 3.05
CA GLN A 110 -0.27 -12.52 1.59
C GLN A 110 -1.68 -12.40 1.00
N GLU A 111 -2.65 -13.21 1.48
CA GLU A 111 -4.05 -13.11 1.03
C GLU A 111 -4.66 -11.75 1.34
N ILE A 112 -4.45 -11.24 2.55
CA ILE A 112 -4.95 -9.91 2.94
C ILE A 112 -4.29 -8.81 2.11
N SER A 113 -2.97 -8.89 1.90
CA SER A 113 -2.25 -7.94 1.04
C SER A 113 -2.68 -8.04 -0.43
N ALA A 114 -2.99 -9.24 -0.91
CA ALA A 114 -3.52 -9.46 -2.25
C ALA A 114 -4.87 -8.75 -2.47
N MET A 115 -5.73 -8.71 -1.46
CA MET A 115 -7.00 -7.97 -1.54
C MET A 115 -6.76 -6.45 -1.73
N ILE A 116 -5.73 -5.90 -1.08
CA ILE A 116 -5.33 -4.51 -1.27
C ILE A 116 -4.78 -4.31 -2.70
N LEU A 117 -3.91 -5.22 -3.17
CA LEU A 117 -3.36 -5.18 -4.52
C LEU A 117 -4.44 -5.32 -5.60
N GLN A 118 -5.48 -6.12 -5.36
CA GLN A 118 -6.65 -6.21 -6.25
C GLN A 118 -7.40 -4.87 -6.34
N LYS A 119 -7.54 -4.14 -5.23
CA LYS A 119 -8.12 -2.79 -5.25
C LYS A 119 -7.23 -1.84 -6.07
N MET A 120 -5.90 -1.94 -5.98
CA MET A 120 -4.97 -1.12 -6.78
C MET A 120 -5.07 -1.48 -8.26
N LYS A 121 -5.07 -2.79 -8.59
CA LYS A 121 -5.29 -3.30 -9.95
C LYS A 121 -6.60 -2.76 -10.53
N LYS A 122 -7.71 -2.91 -9.79
CA LYS A 122 -9.02 -2.44 -10.22
C LYS A 122 -9.06 -0.93 -10.43
N THR A 123 -8.43 -0.16 -9.54
CA THR A 123 -8.30 1.31 -9.69
C THR A 123 -7.59 1.66 -10.99
N ALA A 124 -6.52 0.94 -11.34
CA ALA A 124 -5.79 1.15 -12.58
C ALA A 124 -6.60 0.74 -13.82
N GLU A 125 -7.31 -0.39 -13.76
CA GLU A 125 -8.19 -0.85 -14.85
C GLU A 125 -9.34 0.11 -15.12
N ASP A 126 -9.96 0.65 -14.07
CA ASP A 126 -11.03 1.65 -14.17
C ASP A 126 -10.53 2.94 -14.84
N TYR A 127 -9.31 3.35 -14.52
CA TYR A 127 -8.68 4.53 -15.13
C TYR A 127 -8.27 4.30 -16.58
N LEU A 128 -7.60 3.16 -16.86
CA LEU A 128 -7.05 2.85 -18.18
C LEU A 128 -8.11 2.34 -19.17
N GLY A 129 -9.28 1.90 -18.69
CA GLY A 129 -10.31 1.29 -19.52
C GLY A 129 -9.91 -0.06 -20.14
N GLN A 130 -8.89 -0.73 -19.59
CA GLN A 130 -8.37 -2.02 -20.07
C GLN A 130 -7.90 -2.89 -18.92
N GLU A 131 -7.80 -4.20 -19.16
CA GLU A 131 -7.24 -5.15 -18.20
C GLU A 131 -5.77 -4.85 -17.90
N VAL A 132 -5.38 -4.97 -16.62
CA VAL A 132 -4.02 -4.80 -16.13
C VAL A 132 -3.53 -6.14 -15.58
N THR A 133 -2.49 -6.68 -16.18
CA THR A 133 -1.93 -8.00 -15.80
C THR A 133 -0.52 -7.92 -15.22
N GLU A 134 0.17 -6.79 -15.36
CA GLU A 134 1.58 -6.64 -15.02
C GLU A 134 1.80 -5.46 -14.05
N ALA A 135 2.67 -5.67 -13.05
CA ALA A 135 2.98 -4.64 -12.07
C ALA A 135 4.45 -4.65 -11.62
N VAL A 136 4.91 -3.47 -11.20
CA VAL A 136 6.06 -3.28 -10.31
C VAL A 136 5.50 -2.97 -8.93
N ILE A 137 5.95 -3.71 -7.91
CA ILE A 137 5.50 -3.53 -6.51
C ILE A 137 6.69 -3.15 -5.66
N THR A 138 6.50 -2.20 -4.74
CA THR A 138 7.58 -1.74 -3.87
C THR A 138 7.59 -2.44 -2.52
N VAL A 139 8.76 -2.50 -1.93
CA VAL A 139 9.02 -3.02 -0.58
C VAL A 139 9.99 -2.10 0.14
N PRO A 140 9.98 -2.05 1.48
CA PRO A 140 11.03 -1.41 2.26
C PRO A 140 12.41 -1.95 1.86
N ALA A 141 13.42 -1.09 1.83
CA ALA A 141 14.76 -1.51 1.44
C ALA A 141 15.33 -2.56 2.38
N TYR A 142 15.01 -2.48 3.66
CA TYR A 142 15.50 -3.38 4.71
C TYR A 142 14.67 -4.67 4.87
N PHE A 143 13.72 -4.94 3.95
CA PHE A 143 12.99 -6.20 3.93
C PHE A 143 13.93 -7.38 3.66
N SER A 144 13.74 -8.44 4.45
CA SER A 144 14.40 -9.73 4.23
C SER A 144 13.90 -10.40 2.94
N ASP A 145 14.64 -11.40 2.49
CA ASP A 145 14.25 -12.23 1.34
C ASP A 145 12.84 -12.82 1.50
N SER A 146 12.52 -13.35 2.71
CA SER A 146 11.19 -13.88 3.03
C SER A 146 10.06 -12.85 2.84
N GLN A 147 10.28 -11.61 3.24
CA GLN A 147 9.29 -10.54 3.12
C GLN A 147 9.10 -10.10 1.67
N ARG A 148 10.20 -10.05 0.88
CA ARG A 148 10.17 -9.76 -0.57
C ARG A 148 9.41 -10.83 -1.34
N GLN A 149 9.71 -12.10 -1.06
CA GLN A 149 9.03 -13.23 -1.68
C GLN A 149 7.52 -13.24 -1.32
N ALA A 150 7.17 -13.03 -0.05
CA ALA A 150 5.78 -12.94 0.38
C ALA A 150 5.01 -11.80 -0.30
N THR A 151 5.68 -10.66 -0.55
CA THR A 151 5.09 -9.55 -1.31
C THR A 151 4.86 -9.91 -2.78
N LYS A 152 5.80 -10.61 -3.39
CA LYS A 152 5.65 -11.13 -4.76
C LYS A 152 4.49 -12.11 -4.87
N GLU A 153 4.36 -13.02 -3.90
CA GLU A 153 3.25 -13.98 -3.82
C GLU A 153 1.89 -13.27 -3.68
N ALA A 154 1.82 -12.22 -2.85
CA ALA A 154 0.61 -11.40 -2.74
C ALA A 154 0.21 -10.78 -4.09
N GLY A 155 1.19 -10.31 -4.88
CA GLY A 155 0.95 -9.85 -6.25
C GLY A 155 0.40 -10.93 -7.16
N MET A 156 0.97 -12.14 -7.10
CA MET A 156 0.50 -13.30 -7.88
C MET A 156 -0.93 -13.71 -7.48
N ILE A 157 -1.24 -13.75 -6.19
CA ILE A 157 -2.58 -14.03 -5.67
C ILE A 157 -3.59 -12.96 -6.14
N ALA A 158 -3.13 -11.70 -6.25
CA ALA A 158 -3.95 -10.61 -6.80
C ALA A 158 -4.19 -10.69 -8.31
N GLY A 159 -3.62 -11.68 -9.00
CA GLY A 159 -3.71 -11.85 -10.45
C GLY A 159 -2.78 -10.91 -11.23
N LEU A 160 -1.65 -10.53 -10.63
CA LEU A 160 -0.62 -9.70 -11.27
C LEU A 160 0.65 -10.51 -11.54
N ASP A 161 1.19 -10.39 -12.75
CA ASP A 161 2.56 -10.80 -13.04
C ASP A 161 3.51 -9.71 -12.51
N VAL A 162 4.18 -9.99 -11.39
CA VAL A 162 5.09 -9.06 -10.73
C VAL A 162 6.42 -9.04 -11.47
N LYS A 163 6.58 -8.06 -12.36
CA LYS A 163 7.79 -7.89 -13.20
C LYS A 163 9.01 -7.53 -12.38
N ARG A 164 8.83 -6.74 -11.32
CA ARG A 164 9.91 -6.29 -10.46
C ARG A 164 9.39 -6.02 -9.04
N ILE A 165 10.18 -6.41 -8.05
CA ILE A 165 10.12 -5.87 -6.70
C ILE A 165 11.21 -4.80 -6.60
N VAL A 166 10.85 -3.58 -6.18
CA VAL A 166 11.76 -2.43 -6.08
C VAL A 166 11.73 -1.88 -4.66
N ASN A 167 12.88 -1.46 -4.15
CA ASN A 167 12.96 -0.81 -2.86
C ASN A 167 12.28 0.55 -2.87
N GLU A 168 11.50 0.87 -1.83
CA GLU A 168 10.75 2.14 -1.70
C GLU A 168 11.66 3.37 -1.85
N PRO A 169 12.81 3.49 -1.13
CA PRO A 169 13.69 4.64 -1.29
C PRO A 169 14.35 4.68 -2.67
N THR A 170 14.59 3.54 -3.30
CA THR A 170 15.14 3.47 -4.67
C THR A 170 14.13 3.96 -5.70
N ALA A 171 12.86 3.57 -5.56
CA ALA A 171 11.76 4.08 -6.37
C ALA A 171 11.61 5.61 -6.20
N ALA A 172 11.66 6.10 -4.96
CA ALA A 172 11.57 7.53 -4.68
C ALA A 172 12.75 8.32 -5.30
N ALA A 173 13.96 7.77 -5.25
CA ALA A 173 15.14 8.37 -5.88
C ALA A 173 14.99 8.43 -7.41
N LEU A 174 14.46 7.37 -8.03
CA LEU A 174 14.19 7.33 -9.46
C LEU A 174 13.17 8.41 -9.87
N ALA A 175 12.07 8.54 -9.11
CA ALA A 175 11.07 9.58 -9.35
C ALA A 175 11.64 11.00 -9.19
N TYR A 176 12.50 11.21 -8.20
CA TYR A 176 13.14 12.51 -7.96
C TYR A 176 14.18 12.86 -9.04
N GLY A 177 14.94 11.87 -9.49
CA GLY A 177 16.12 12.05 -10.32
C GLY A 177 15.88 11.93 -11.82
N VAL A 178 14.72 11.42 -12.29
CA VAL A 178 14.48 11.13 -13.71
C VAL A 178 14.71 12.36 -14.59
N ASP A 179 14.26 13.52 -14.15
CA ASP A 179 14.45 14.80 -14.88
C ASP A 179 15.86 15.39 -14.69
N LYS A 180 16.66 14.81 -13.79
CA LYS A 180 17.99 15.26 -13.40
C LYS A 180 19.10 14.29 -13.79
N ALA A 181 18.77 13.23 -14.54
CA ALA A 181 19.67 12.12 -14.87
C ALA A 181 21.01 12.52 -15.53
N ASN A 182 21.11 13.75 -16.06
CA ASN A 182 22.33 14.32 -16.62
C ASN A 182 23.22 15.05 -15.59
N LYS A 183 22.82 15.07 -14.30
CA LYS A 183 23.62 15.69 -13.23
C LYS A 183 24.18 14.59 -12.34
N ASP A 184 25.45 14.68 -12.01
CA ASP A 184 26.05 13.82 -10.99
C ASP A 184 25.63 14.34 -9.62
N MET A 185 24.89 13.53 -8.86
CA MET A 185 24.36 13.90 -7.55
C MET A 185 24.42 12.72 -6.57
N LYS A 186 24.73 13.03 -5.31
CA LYS A 186 24.63 12.10 -4.18
C LYS A 186 23.44 12.52 -3.31
N ILE A 187 22.52 11.62 -3.09
CA ILE A 187 21.31 11.90 -2.34
C ILE A 187 21.12 10.93 -1.17
N ALA A 188 20.51 11.41 -0.10
CA ALA A 188 20.00 10.59 0.96
C ALA A 188 18.47 10.53 0.89
N VAL A 189 17.90 9.33 0.83
CA VAL A 189 16.46 9.11 0.89
C VAL A 189 16.11 8.61 2.28
N PHE A 190 15.42 9.44 3.04
CA PHE A 190 14.94 9.16 4.39
C PHE A 190 13.45 8.81 4.30
N ASP A 191 13.14 7.53 4.40
CA ASP A 191 11.78 7.00 4.30
C ASP A 191 11.27 6.55 5.67
N LEU A 192 10.37 7.34 6.25
CA LEU A 192 9.68 7.00 7.49
C LEU A 192 8.18 6.83 7.17
N GLY A 193 7.83 5.58 6.89
CA GLY A 193 6.47 5.17 6.56
C GLY A 193 5.57 4.93 7.78
N GLY A 194 4.50 4.17 7.56
CA GLY A 194 3.58 3.77 8.65
C GLY A 194 4.13 2.67 9.54
N GLY A 195 4.95 1.77 9.00
CA GLY A 195 5.43 0.59 9.71
C GLY A 195 6.95 0.39 9.73
N THR A 196 7.66 1.04 8.81
CA THR A 196 9.10 0.84 8.59
C THR A 196 9.81 2.17 8.47
N PHE A 197 11.09 2.14 8.78
CA PHE A 197 12.05 3.21 8.54
C PHE A 197 13.20 2.69 7.69
N ASP A 198 13.49 3.38 6.58
CA ASP A 198 14.63 3.12 5.71
C ASP A 198 15.41 4.40 5.44
N ILE A 199 16.73 4.26 5.36
CA ILE A 199 17.64 5.28 4.88
C ILE A 199 18.50 4.68 3.78
N SER A 200 18.52 5.28 2.60
CA SER A 200 19.38 4.85 1.49
C SER A 200 20.22 6.02 0.99
N ILE A 201 21.47 5.73 0.72
CA ILE A 201 22.42 6.66 0.12
C ILE A 201 22.62 6.24 -1.33
N LEU A 202 22.34 7.14 -2.24
CA LEU A 202 22.38 6.87 -3.69
C LEU A 202 23.24 7.90 -4.39
N GLU A 203 23.83 7.46 -5.50
CA GLU A 203 24.47 8.31 -6.48
C GLU A 203 23.77 8.13 -7.84
N PHE A 204 23.55 9.22 -8.56
CA PHE A 204 23.07 9.11 -9.92
C PHE A 204 23.76 10.10 -10.83
N GLY A 205 24.00 9.68 -12.07
CA GLY A 205 24.64 10.45 -13.11
C GLY A 205 24.69 9.66 -14.42
N GLY A 206 24.65 10.35 -15.56
CA GLY A 206 24.73 9.71 -16.86
C GLY A 206 23.63 8.65 -17.15
N GLY A 207 22.46 8.76 -16.50
CA GLY A 207 21.36 7.79 -16.63
C GLY A 207 21.49 6.56 -15.73
N VAL A 208 22.50 6.48 -14.86
CA VAL A 208 22.67 5.38 -13.90
C VAL A 208 22.25 5.86 -12.52
N PHE A 209 21.40 5.09 -11.85
CA PHE A 209 21.02 5.26 -10.45
C PHE A 209 21.61 4.10 -9.65
N GLU A 210 22.54 4.37 -8.78
CA GLU A 210 23.25 3.39 -7.97
C GLU A 210 23.02 3.61 -6.49
N VAL A 211 22.53 2.57 -5.79
CA VAL A 211 22.44 2.56 -4.35
C VAL A 211 23.82 2.21 -3.80
N LEU A 212 24.41 3.10 -3.00
CA LEU A 212 25.72 2.89 -2.36
C LEU A 212 25.58 2.12 -1.05
N SER A 213 24.52 2.43 -0.29
CA SER A 213 24.20 1.74 0.95
C SER A 213 22.74 1.93 1.33
N THR A 214 22.23 0.99 2.13
CA THR A 214 20.91 1.09 2.76
C THR A 214 20.97 0.54 4.18
N ASN A 215 20.16 1.10 5.06
CA ASN A 215 19.96 0.61 6.43
C ASN A 215 18.55 0.97 6.89
N GLY A 216 18.05 0.36 7.98
CA GLY A 216 16.70 0.65 8.43
C GLY A 216 16.24 -0.17 9.62
N ASP A 217 14.95 0.00 9.95
CA ASP A 217 14.25 -0.74 10.99
C ASP A 217 12.83 -1.10 10.48
N THR A 218 12.56 -2.39 10.35
CA THR A 218 11.26 -2.90 9.87
C THR A 218 10.13 -2.81 10.90
N HIS A 219 10.42 -2.29 12.10
CA HIS A 219 9.48 -2.15 13.21
C HIS A 219 9.45 -0.73 13.80
N LEU A 220 9.89 0.26 13.02
CA LEU A 220 9.85 1.68 13.37
C LEU A 220 9.06 2.45 12.30
N GLY A 221 7.93 3.01 12.66
CA GLY A 221 7.08 3.78 11.73
C GLY A 221 5.93 4.50 12.42
N GLY A 222 5.04 5.10 11.65
CA GLY A 222 3.92 5.90 12.13
C GLY A 222 3.01 5.21 13.14
N ASP A 223 2.82 3.89 13.01
CA ASP A 223 2.05 3.09 13.97
C ASP A 223 2.69 3.09 15.38
N ASP A 224 4.03 3.19 15.47
CA ASP A 224 4.73 3.28 16.75
C ASP A 224 4.57 4.66 17.37
N PHE A 225 4.51 5.71 16.55
CA PHE A 225 4.17 7.08 17.00
C PHE A 225 2.72 7.18 17.46
N ASP A 226 1.79 6.48 16.81
CA ASP A 226 0.41 6.37 17.28
C ASP A 226 0.33 5.64 18.62
N GLN A 227 1.13 4.57 18.78
CA GLN A 227 1.13 3.75 19.97
C GLN A 227 1.52 4.53 21.22
N VAL A 228 2.49 5.43 21.15
CA VAL A 228 2.86 6.25 22.34
C VAL A 228 1.75 7.19 22.74
N ILE A 229 0.92 7.67 21.81
CA ILE A 229 -0.27 8.46 22.11
C ILE A 229 -1.36 7.57 22.73
N ILE A 230 -1.61 6.38 22.17
CA ILE A 230 -2.57 5.40 22.68
C ILE A 230 -2.21 5.03 24.12
N ASP A 231 -0.95 4.71 24.38
CA ASP A 231 -0.47 4.33 25.72
C ASP A 231 -0.66 5.47 26.71
N TRP A 232 -0.29 6.70 26.35
CA TRP A 232 -0.50 7.88 27.17
C TRP A 232 -2.00 8.10 27.48
N LEU A 233 -2.88 8.06 26.49
CA LEU A 233 -4.33 8.22 26.68
C LEU A 233 -4.92 7.13 27.59
N ALA A 234 -4.50 5.88 27.40
CA ALA A 234 -4.96 4.74 28.19
C ALA A 234 -4.48 4.84 29.65
N GLU A 235 -3.23 5.27 29.88
CA GLU A 235 -2.68 5.48 31.24
C GLU A 235 -3.39 6.64 31.97
N GLU A 236 -3.60 7.77 31.30
CA GLU A 236 -4.35 8.91 31.86
C GLU A 236 -5.77 8.49 32.24
N PHE A 237 -6.49 7.80 31.34
CA PHE A 237 -7.83 7.32 31.62
C PHE A 237 -7.87 6.30 32.75
N LYS A 238 -6.90 5.39 32.79
CA LYS A 238 -6.79 4.39 33.87
C LYS A 238 -6.51 5.05 35.23
N ALA A 239 -5.72 6.11 35.25
CA ALA A 239 -5.45 6.88 36.48
C ALA A 239 -6.70 7.62 36.98
N GLU A 240 -7.56 8.11 36.09
CA GLU A 240 -8.77 8.88 36.43
C GLU A 240 -9.97 7.98 36.75
N GLU A 241 -10.17 6.92 35.96
CA GLU A 241 -11.39 6.09 36.00
C GLU A 241 -11.15 4.64 36.49
N GLY A 242 -9.89 4.23 36.68
CA GLY A 242 -9.51 2.90 37.15
C GLY A 242 -9.67 1.78 36.11
N MET A 243 -9.94 2.11 34.85
CA MET A 243 -10.20 1.15 33.77
C MET A 243 -9.14 1.23 32.67
N ASP A 244 -8.74 0.06 32.15
CA ASP A 244 -7.82 -0.04 31.04
C ASP A 244 -8.59 -0.17 29.71
N LEU A 245 -8.58 0.90 28.90
CA LEU A 245 -9.28 0.96 27.62
C LEU A 245 -8.70 -0.01 26.57
N LYS A 246 -7.46 -0.47 26.73
CA LYS A 246 -6.80 -1.40 25.78
C LYS A 246 -7.40 -2.81 25.82
N THR A 247 -8.16 -3.14 26.85
CA THR A 247 -8.83 -4.45 26.96
C THR A 247 -10.14 -4.53 26.18
N ASP A 248 -10.70 -3.40 25.74
CA ASP A 248 -11.91 -3.33 24.92
C ASP A 248 -11.51 -3.04 23.45
N PRO A 249 -11.76 -3.98 22.51
CA PRO A 249 -11.40 -3.81 21.10
C PRO A 249 -12.01 -2.57 20.44
N MET A 250 -13.23 -2.16 20.82
CA MET A 250 -13.87 -0.96 20.28
C MET A 250 -13.22 0.32 20.82
N ALA A 251 -12.91 0.35 22.13
CA ALA A 251 -12.22 1.47 22.75
C ALA A 251 -10.80 1.58 22.17
N LEU A 252 -10.07 0.46 22.03
CA LEU A 252 -8.74 0.43 21.44
C LEU A 252 -8.73 0.97 20.00
N GLN A 253 -9.70 0.57 19.17
CA GLN A 253 -9.81 1.07 17.79
C GLN A 253 -10.09 2.58 17.76
N ARG A 254 -10.96 3.08 18.64
CA ARG A 254 -11.23 4.50 18.75
C ARG A 254 -10.03 5.32 19.24
N LEU A 255 -9.25 4.76 20.17
CA LEU A 255 -7.97 5.35 20.60
C LEU A 255 -6.98 5.42 19.44
N LYS A 256 -6.88 4.35 18.63
CA LYS A 256 -5.99 4.31 17.46
C LYS A 256 -6.34 5.38 16.43
N GLU A 257 -7.61 5.49 16.06
CA GLU A 257 -8.04 6.51 15.10
C GLU A 257 -7.82 7.94 15.61
N ALA A 258 -8.06 8.16 16.90
CA ALA A 258 -7.82 9.46 17.53
C ALA A 258 -6.33 9.79 17.62
N ALA A 259 -5.48 8.80 17.91
CA ALA A 259 -4.03 8.96 17.96
C ALA A 259 -3.44 9.28 16.57
N GLU A 260 -3.83 8.53 15.54
CA GLU A 260 -3.43 8.80 14.14
C GLU A 260 -3.84 10.22 13.73
N LYS A 261 -5.09 10.59 13.99
CA LYS A 261 -5.59 11.94 13.68
C LYS A 261 -4.81 13.02 14.42
N ALA A 262 -4.58 12.84 15.72
CA ALA A 262 -3.83 13.81 16.53
C ALA A 262 -2.38 13.95 16.05
N LYS A 263 -1.69 12.84 15.70
CA LYS A 263 -0.34 12.84 15.11
C LYS A 263 -0.31 13.67 13.82
N ILE A 264 -1.27 13.46 12.93
CA ILE A 264 -1.38 14.20 11.66
C ILE A 264 -1.61 15.69 11.91
N GLU A 265 -2.57 16.05 12.77
CA GLU A 265 -2.88 17.44 13.10
C GLU A 265 -1.69 18.17 13.75
N LEU A 266 -0.94 17.49 14.65
CA LEU A 266 0.23 18.06 15.31
C LEU A 266 1.42 18.29 14.36
N SER A 267 1.41 17.77 13.15
CA SER A 267 2.39 18.13 12.13
C SER A 267 2.20 19.57 11.62
N SER A 268 0.99 20.12 11.70
CA SER A 268 0.67 21.50 11.26
C SER A 268 0.29 22.43 12.42
N THR A 269 -0.32 21.91 13.51
CA THR A 269 -0.75 22.71 14.68
C THR A 269 0.16 22.48 15.88
N THR A 270 0.11 23.37 16.86
CA THR A 270 0.88 23.26 18.13
C THR A 270 0.14 22.47 19.22
N SER A 271 -1.17 22.27 19.05
CA SER A 271 -2.01 21.49 19.97
C SER A 271 -3.25 20.98 19.25
N THR A 272 -3.80 19.86 19.74
CA THR A 272 -5.06 19.29 19.28
C THR A 272 -5.87 18.78 20.46
N GLU A 273 -7.19 18.78 20.34
CA GLU A 273 -8.11 18.18 21.31
C GLU A 273 -8.50 16.78 20.84
N ILE A 274 -8.29 15.80 21.72
CA ILE A 274 -8.75 14.42 21.54
C ILE A 274 -10.03 14.27 22.35
N ASN A 275 -11.17 14.13 21.67
CA ASN A 275 -12.48 14.04 22.29
C ASN A 275 -13.18 12.74 21.85
N LEU A 276 -13.29 11.80 22.78
CA LEU A 276 -13.90 10.48 22.57
C LEU A 276 -15.10 10.31 23.52
N PRO A 277 -16.28 10.83 23.14
CA PRO A 277 -17.49 10.68 23.94
C PRO A 277 -17.90 9.21 23.98
N TYR A 278 -18.41 8.77 25.13
CA TYR A 278 -18.90 7.38 25.33
C TYR A 278 -17.83 6.33 24.97
N ILE A 279 -16.57 6.55 25.41
CA ILE A 279 -15.46 5.65 25.10
C ILE A 279 -15.66 4.26 25.73
N THR A 280 -16.26 4.21 26.90
CA THR A 280 -16.65 2.99 27.61
C THR A 280 -17.84 3.27 28.54
N ALA A 281 -18.41 2.20 29.12
CA ALA A 281 -19.48 2.30 30.12
C ALA A 281 -19.09 1.56 31.41
N THR A 282 -19.42 2.16 32.55
CA THR A 282 -19.23 1.58 33.88
C THR A 282 -20.57 1.39 34.57
N ALA A 283 -20.56 0.75 35.74
CA ALA A 283 -21.75 0.66 36.60
C ALA A 283 -22.31 2.03 37.00
N THR A 284 -21.49 3.10 36.96
CA THR A 284 -21.88 4.47 37.28
C THR A 284 -22.30 5.29 36.05
N GLY A 285 -22.35 4.66 34.86
CA GLY A 285 -22.76 5.29 33.62
C GLY A 285 -21.65 5.37 32.57
N PRO A 286 -21.94 6.02 31.43
CA PRO A 286 -20.99 6.18 30.33
C PRO A 286 -19.83 7.10 30.75
N LYS A 287 -18.64 6.78 30.23
CA LYS A 287 -17.41 7.56 30.43
C LYS A 287 -16.94 8.19 29.13
N HIS A 288 -16.31 9.35 29.26
CA HIS A 288 -15.80 10.14 28.15
C HIS A 288 -14.31 10.37 28.35
N LEU A 289 -13.55 10.40 27.25
CA LEU A 289 -12.14 10.79 27.29
C LEU A 289 -12.00 12.11 26.52
N VAL A 290 -11.57 13.16 27.22
CA VAL A 290 -11.27 14.47 26.62
C VAL A 290 -9.90 14.89 27.11
N LYS A 291 -8.94 15.02 26.19
CA LYS A 291 -7.56 15.42 26.49
C LYS A 291 -7.05 16.39 25.44
N THR A 292 -6.27 17.37 25.86
CA THR A 292 -5.51 18.23 24.97
C THR A 292 -4.09 17.69 24.86
N LEU A 293 -3.67 17.36 23.63
CA LEU A 293 -2.30 16.96 23.33
C LEU A 293 -1.57 18.11 22.64
N THR A 294 -0.47 18.57 23.23
CA THR A 294 0.42 19.54 22.59
C THR A 294 1.50 18.85 21.77
N ARG A 295 2.00 19.53 20.71
CA ARG A 295 3.15 19.05 19.94
C ARG A 295 4.35 18.74 20.84
N ALA A 296 4.68 19.62 21.77
CA ALA A 296 5.79 19.42 22.70
C ALA A 296 5.62 18.16 23.57
N LYS A 297 4.39 17.86 24.03
CA LYS A 297 4.09 16.64 24.78
C LYS A 297 4.24 15.40 23.87
N PHE A 298 3.71 15.44 22.65
CA PHE A 298 3.85 14.36 21.66
C PHE A 298 5.32 14.09 21.33
N GLU A 299 6.11 15.12 21.03
CA GLU A 299 7.54 15.00 20.74
C GLU A 299 8.32 14.43 21.94
N SER A 300 7.93 14.80 23.16
CA SER A 300 8.50 14.21 24.39
C SER A 300 8.17 12.72 24.52
N LEU A 301 6.91 12.32 24.25
CA LEU A 301 6.50 10.91 24.27
C LEU A 301 7.22 10.09 23.18
N ALA A 302 7.40 10.68 22.00
CA ALA A 302 8.00 10.04 20.83
C ALA A 302 9.54 10.18 20.76
N HIS A 303 10.17 10.82 21.74
CA HIS A 303 11.61 11.15 21.69
C HIS A 303 12.49 9.96 21.32
N ASN A 304 12.29 8.81 21.95
CA ASN A 304 13.10 7.62 21.70
C ASN A 304 12.92 7.07 20.28
N LEU A 305 11.70 7.17 19.72
CA LEU A 305 11.41 6.75 18.34
C LEU A 305 12.11 7.67 17.33
N ILE A 306 12.08 8.98 17.59
CA ILE A 306 12.76 9.97 16.75
C ILE A 306 14.28 9.72 16.77
N GLN A 307 14.87 9.52 17.95
CA GLN A 307 16.31 9.25 18.08
C GLN A 307 16.72 7.91 17.47
N ALA A 308 15.82 6.91 17.46
CA ALA A 308 16.11 5.60 16.86
C ALA A 308 16.37 5.69 15.35
N CYS A 309 15.87 6.72 14.65
CA CYS A 309 16.15 6.94 13.23
C CYS A 309 17.64 7.32 12.98
N LEU A 310 18.35 7.82 13.99
CA LEU A 310 19.70 8.38 13.80
C LEU A 310 20.77 7.31 13.58
N GLU A 311 20.70 6.19 14.29
CA GLU A 311 21.73 5.13 14.17
C GLU A 311 21.74 4.47 12.78
N PRO A 312 20.61 4.10 12.16
CA PRO A 312 20.60 3.67 10.77
C PRO A 312 21.17 4.71 9.80
N CYS A 313 20.89 6.01 10.01
CA CYS A 313 21.47 7.09 9.19
C CYS A 313 23.00 7.11 9.27
N LYS A 314 23.56 7.05 10.48
CA LYS A 314 25.02 7.00 10.68
C LYS A 314 25.64 5.77 10.02
N LYS A 315 24.98 4.62 10.17
CA LYS A 315 25.44 3.36 9.60
C LYS A 315 25.44 3.40 8.07
N ALA A 316 24.36 3.87 7.46
CA ALA A 316 24.28 4.01 6.01
C ALA A 316 25.36 4.97 5.45
N MET A 317 25.56 6.12 6.09
CA MET A 317 26.63 7.06 5.70
C MET A 317 28.03 6.45 5.82
N SER A 318 28.28 5.71 6.91
CA SER A 318 29.54 4.99 7.11
C SER A 318 29.76 3.91 6.06
N ASP A 319 28.74 3.13 5.73
CA ASP A 319 28.81 2.04 4.74
C ASP A 319 29.00 2.57 3.32
N ALA A 320 28.42 3.74 3.01
CA ALA A 320 28.66 4.45 1.76
C ALA A 320 30.05 5.10 1.67
N GLY A 321 30.78 5.19 2.79
CA GLY A 321 32.09 5.86 2.84
C GLY A 321 32.02 7.36 2.65
N LEU A 322 30.87 7.99 2.93
CA LEU A 322 30.61 9.42 2.68
C LEU A 322 30.44 10.19 3.99
N SER A 323 30.82 11.46 3.94
CA SER A 323 30.47 12.46 4.97
C SER A 323 29.12 13.12 4.62
N THR A 324 28.43 13.66 5.62
CA THR A 324 27.13 14.35 5.40
C THR A 324 27.27 15.59 4.48
N SER A 325 28.46 16.19 4.41
CA SER A 325 28.73 17.33 3.53
C SER A 325 28.77 16.96 2.04
N GLU A 326 29.00 15.68 1.70
CA GLU A 326 29.04 15.18 0.32
C GLU A 326 27.64 14.80 -0.21
N ILE A 327 26.63 14.79 0.65
CA ILE A 327 25.25 14.61 0.21
C ILE A 327 24.73 15.92 -0.39
N ASP A 328 24.28 15.90 -1.64
CA ASP A 328 23.75 17.08 -2.32
C ASP A 328 22.32 17.42 -1.84
N GLU A 329 21.46 16.41 -1.74
CA GLU A 329 20.06 16.55 -1.37
C GLU A 329 19.60 15.45 -0.41
N VAL A 330 18.67 15.81 0.48
CA VAL A 330 17.98 14.86 1.35
C VAL A 330 16.51 14.83 0.99
N ILE A 331 15.99 13.66 0.65
CA ILE A 331 14.60 13.47 0.23
C ILE A 331 13.83 12.78 1.35
N LEU A 332 12.70 13.36 1.72
CA LEU A 332 11.79 12.78 2.70
C LEU A 332 10.69 11.99 2.00
N VAL A 333 10.50 10.76 2.44
CA VAL A 333 9.50 9.81 1.95
C VAL A 333 8.71 9.28 3.14
N GLY A 334 7.47 8.83 2.88
CA GLY A 334 6.57 8.32 3.91
C GLY A 334 5.88 9.42 4.73
N GLY A 335 4.63 9.16 5.10
CA GLY A 335 3.79 10.15 5.78
C GLY A 335 4.33 10.61 7.13
N SER A 336 5.05 9.75 7.85
CA SER A 336 5.62 10.07 9.18
C SER A 336 6.84 10.99 9.12
N SER A 337 7.48 11.12 7.97
CA SER A 337 8.55 12.13 7.74
C SER A 337 8.04 13.58 7.81
N ARG A 338 6.72 13.78 7.82
CA ARG A 338 6.08 15.10 8.00
C ARG A 338 6.14 15.61 9.46
N ILE A 339 6.46 14.73 10.43
CA ILE A 339 6.57 15.12 11.86
C ILE A 339 7.69 16.14 12.02
N PRO A 340 7.40 17.35 12.58
CA PRO A 340 8.39 18.43 12.65
C PRO A 340 9.70 18.07 13.36
N ALA A 341 9.63 17.30 14.45
CA ALA A 341 10.82 16.86 15.16
C ALA A 341 11.67 15.86 14.33
N VAL A 342 11.06 15.07 13.45
CA VAL A 342 11.78 14.21 12.51
C VAL A 342 12.50 15.05 11.45
N GLN A 343 11.81 16.04 10.86
CA GLN A 343 12.43 16.95 9.89
C GLN A 343 13.61 17.71 10.49
N LYS A 344 13.46 18.17 11.74
CA LYS A 344 14.52 18.84 12.48
C LYS A 344 15.73 17.91 12.72
N LEU A 345 15.48 16.66 13.13
CA LEU A 345 16.55 15.65 13.31
C LEU A 345 17.34 15.46 12.01
N VAL A 346 16.64 15.33 10.88
CA VAL A 346 17.26 15.15 9.55
C VAL A 346 18.09 16.38 9.17
N GLU A 347 17.53 17.58 9.33
CA GLU A 347 18.23 18.83 9.05
C GLU A 347 19.49 19.01 9.91
N GLU A 348 19.38 18.73 11.20
CA GLU A 348 20.52 18.80 12.14
C GLU A 348 21.61 17.78 11.80
N TYR A 349 21.24 16.56 11.40
CA TYR A 349 22.20 15.50 11.08
C TYR A 349 22.91 15.73 9.75
N PHE A 350 22.18 16.05 8.68
CA PHE A 350 22.77 16.27 7.36
C PHE A 350 23.29 17.70 7.15
N GLY A 351 23.00 18.64 8.06
CA GLY A 351 23.43 20.03 7.97
C GLY A 351 22.74 20.82 6.85
N LYS A 352 21.64 20.32 6.31
CA LYS A 352 20.85 20.94 5.25
C LYS A 352 19.36 20.60 5.37
N ALA A 353 18.50 21.53 4.95
CA ALA A 353 17.08 21.32 4.94
C ALA A 353 16.68 20.23 3.91
N PRO A 354 15.75 19.32 4.25
CA PRO A 354 15.25 18.35 3.28
C PRO A 354 14.58 19.00 2.08
N SER A 355 14.71 18.37 0.91
CA SER A 355 14.09 18.79 -0.33
C SER A 355 12.55 18.69 -0.23
N LYS A 356 11.85 19.70 -0.78
CA LYS A 356 10.38 19.75 -0.85
C LYS A 356 9.86 19.41 -2.25
N GLY A 357 10.71 18.88 -3.12
CA GLY A 357 10.41 18.69 -4.54
C GLY A 357 9.51 17.50 -4.87
N VAL A 358 9.15 16.67 -3.89
CA VAL A 358 8.30 15.47 -4.09
C VAL A 358 7.19 15.39 -3.05
N ASN A 359 6.09 14.74 -3.41
CA ASN A 359 5.05 14.37 -2.45
C ASN A 359 5.44 13.04 -1.77
N PRO A 360 5.74 13.03 -0.46
CA PRO A 360 6.21 11.84 0.24
C PRO A 360 5.20 10.67 0.28
N ASP A 361 3.92 10.91 -0.01
CA ASP A 361 2.87 9.88 -0.02
C ASP A 361 2.69 9.23 -1.41
N GLU A 362 3.31 9.79 -2.47
CA GLU A 362 3.07 9.37 -3.86
C GLU A 362 4.36 9.02 -4.61
N VAL A 363 5.48 9.58 -4.18
CA VAL A 363 6.77 9.50 -4.91
C VAL A 363 7.23 8.06 -5.16
N VAL A 364 6.92 7.15 -4.24
CA VAL A 364 7.27 5.72 -4.34
C VAL A 364 6.49 5.05 -5.47
N ALA A 365 5.18 5.27 -5.55
CA ALA A 365 4.35 4.74 -6.64
C ALA A 365 4.75 5.32 -8.00
N VAL A 366 5.08 6.62 -8.03
CA VAL A 366 5.62 7.30 -9.22
C VAL A 366 6.90 6.62 -9.71
N GLY A 367 7.86 6.35 -8.81
CA GLY A 367 9.10 5.65 -9.14
C GLY A 367 8.87 4.22 -9.61
N ALA A 368 7.93 3.51 -8.99
CA ALA A 368 7.53 2.17 -9.41
C ALA A 368 6.93 2.17 -10.84
N ALA A 369 6.14 3.18 -11.19
CA ALA A 369 5.60 3.35 -12.54
C ALA A 369 6.69 3.66 -13.56
N ILE A 370 7.66 4.51 -13.22
CA ILE A 370 8.84 4.78 -14.06
C ILE A 370 9.64 3.48 -14.28
N GLN A 371 9.84 2.68 -13.23
CA GLN A 371 10.51 1.39 -13.36
C GLN A 371 9.73 0.44 -14.29
N GLY A 372 8.40 0.45 -14.24
CA GLY A 372 7.54 -0.26 -15.18
C GLY A 372 7.77 0.20 -16.63
N ALA A 373 7.86 1.49 -16.85
CA ALA A 373 8.15 2.08 -18.17
C ALA A 373 9.55 1.70 -18.69
N ILE A 374 10.57 1.67 -17.81
CA ILE A 374 11.92 1.21 -18.15
C ILE A 374 11.89 -0.24 -18.62
N LEU A 375 11.19 -1.12 -17.88
CA LEU A 375 11.04 -2.54 -18.23
C LEU A 375 10.29 -2.73 -19.55
N ASN A 376 9.32 -1.88 -19.82
CA ASN A 376 8.54 -1.85 -21.07
C ASN A 376 9.25 -1.13 -22.23
N LYS A 377 10.45 -0.56 -21.97
CA LYS A 377 11.26 0.21 -22.91
C LYS A 377 10.50 1.39 -23.51
N GLU A 378 9.73 2.10 -22.68
CA GLU A 378 9.02 3.29 -23.11
C GLU A 378 9.97 4.45 -23.41
N GLU A 379 9.58 5.30 -24.36
CA GLU A 379 10.41 6.42 -24.81
C GLU A 379 10.68 7.41 -23.67
N GLY A 380 11.90 7.93 -23.61
CA GLY A 380 12.33 8.91 -22.62
C GLY A 380 12.93 8.32 -21.33
N VAL A 381 12.71 7.03 -21.04
CA VAL A 381 13.24 6.36 -19.84
C VAL A 381 13.97 5.04 -20.13
N SER A 382 14.01 4.60 -21.38
CA SER A 382 14.58 3.30 -21.81
C SER A 382 16.05 3.11 -21.48
N ASP A 383 16.82 4.19 -21.37
CA ASP A 383 18.27 4.17 -21.17
C ASP A 383 18.67 4.30 -19.68
N ILE A 384 17.69 4.39 -18.79
CA ILE A 384 17.94 4.47 -17.35
C ILE A 384 18.27 3.09 -16.80
N VAL A 385 19.34 3.02 -16.02
CA VAL A 385 19.80 1.82 -15.33
C VAL A 385 19.67 2.01 -13.83
N LEU A 386 19.03 1.05 -13.15
CA LEU A 386 18.87 1.03 -11.70
C LEU A 386 19.69 -0.11 -11.10
N LEU A 387 20.64 0.22 -10.25
CA LEU A 387 21.48 -0.71 -9.49
C LEU A 387 21.13 -0.61 -8.01
N ASP A 388 20.55 -1.68 -7.47
CA ASP A 388 20.16 -1.77 -6.08
C ASP A 388 21.14 -2.64 -5.28
N VAL A 389 20.98 -2.75 -3.96
CA VAL A 389 21.86 -3.53 -3.08
C VAL A 389 21.09 -4.46 -2.16
N THR A 390 21.74 -5.54 -1.70
CA THR A 390 21.20 -6.36 -0.62
C THR A 390 21.41 -5.66 0.73
N PRO A 391 20.36 -5.53 1.57
CA PRO A 391 20.45 -4.75 2.81
C PRO A 391 21.24 -5.47 3.91
N LEU A 392 21.30 -6.80 3.87
CA LEU A 392 21.92 -7.64 4.90
C LEU A 392 22.89 -8.64 4.29
N SER A 393 23.93 -8.99 5.04
CA SER A 393 24.86 -10.06 4.68
C SER A 393 24.14 -11.40 4.65
N MET A 394 24.54 -12.26 3.72
CA MET A 394 24.04 -13.62 3.56
C MET A 394 25.17 -14.63 3.62
N GLY A 395 24.93 -15.75 4.29
CA GLY A 395 25.92 -16.77 4.49
C GLY A 395 25.35 -18.11 4.94
N ILE A 396 26.23 -19.00 5.38
CA ILE A 396 25.85 -20.31 5.92
C ILE A 396 26.41 -20.51 7.32
N GLU A 397 25.75 -21.40 8.08
CA GLU A 397 26.30 -21.91 9.32
C GLU A 397 27.47 -22.85 9.03
N THR A 398 28.56 -22.64 9.72
CA THR A 398 29.76 -23.47 9.65
C THR A 398 30.12 -24.05 11.01
N LEU A 399 31.19 -24.87 11.07
CA LEU A 399 31.62 -25.55 12.28
C LEU A 399 31.71 -24.59 13.47
N GLY A 400 31.10 -25.00 14.61
CA GLY A 400 31.06 -24.19 15.83
C GLY A 400 29.89 -23.21 15.90
N GLY A 401 28.91 -23.32 15.01
CA GLY A 401 27.73 -22.43 15.00
C GLY A 401 28.04 -21.00 14.55
N VAL A 402 29.09 -20.83 13.74
CA VAL A 402 29.51 -19.52 13.23
C VAL A 402 28.85 -19.25 11.88
N MET A 403 28.41 -18.01 11.65
CA MET A 403 27.97 -17.56 10.34
C MET A 403 29.19 -17.19 9.48
N THR A 404 29.37 -17.90 8.37
CA THR A 404 30.34 -17.55 7.32
C THR A 404 29.62 -16.83 6.20
N LYS A 405 29.94 -15.55 5.99
CA LYS A 405 29.35 -14.71 4.96
C LYS A 405 29.88 -15.10 3.59
N LEU A 406 28.98 -15.17 2.60
CA LEU A 406 29.29 -15.32 1.18
C LEU A 406 29.01 -14.03 0.42
N ILE A 407 27.97 -13.28 0.83
CA ILE A 407 27.60 -11.99 0.27
C ILE A 407 27.52 -11.00 1.44
N ASP A 408 28.26 -9.92 1.36
CA ASP A 408 28.22 -8.85 2.36
C ASP A 408 27.01 -7.93 2.14
N ALA A 409 26.56 -7.27 3.23
CA ALA A 409 25.56 -6.21 3.14
C ALA A 409 26.03 -5.11 2.17
N ASN A 410 25.07 -4.45 1.53
CA ASN A 410 25.29 -3.40 0.53
C ASN A 410 26.05 -3.89 -0.72
N THR A 411 26.01 -5.19 -1.03
CA THR A 411 26.48 -5.71 -2.32
C THR A 411 25.45 -5.42 -3.40
N THR A 412 25.89 -4.84 -4.52
CA THR A 412 25.03 -4.53 -5.68
C THR A 412 24.40 -5.79 -6.25
N ILE A 413 23.10 -5.73 -6.56
CA ILE A 413 22.32 -6.82 -7.13
C ILE A 413 21.87 -6.49 -8.58
N PRO A 414 21.75 -7.50 -9.46
CA PRO A 414 21.92 -8.95 -9.22
C PRO A 414 23.39 -9.35 -9.00
N CYS A 415 23.62 -10.33 -8.14
CA CYS A 415 24.97 -10.82 -7.87
C CYS A 415 25.01 -12.34 -7.66
N LYS A 416 26.18 -12.94 -7.92
CA LYS A 416 26.41 -14.36 -7.74
C LYS A 416 27.77 -14.58 -7.11
N GLN A 417 27.80 -15.29 -5.96
CA GLN A 417 29.03 -15.62 -5.23
C GLN A 417 29.07 -17.10 -4.91
N SER A 418 30.26 -17.69 -5.00
CA SER A 418 30.50 -19.11 -4.71
C SER A 418 31.71 -19.28 -3.82
N GLN A 419 31.59 -20.20 -2.85
CA GLN A 419 32.71 -20.55 -1.96
C GLN A 419 32.73 -22.07 -1.75
N VAL A 420 33.95 -22.64 -1.65
CA VAL A 420 34.14 -24.06 -1.41
C VAL A 420 34.29 -24.33 0.09
N PHE A 421 33.47 -25.24 0.58
CA PHE A 421 33.45 -25.75 1.95
C PHE A 421 33.84 -27.23 1.95
N SER A 422 33.93 -27.83 3.14
CA SER A 422 34.27 -29.24 3.28
C SER A 422 33.47 -29.89 4.42
N THR A 423 33.57 -31.22 4.54
CA THR A 423 32.98 -31.99 5.64
C THR A 423 33.67 -31.76 6.96
N ALA A 424 32.91 -31.76 8.07
CA ALA A 424 33.38 -31.57 9.43
C ALA A 424 33.81 -32.87 10.14
N ALA A 425 33.36 -34.04 9.63
CA ALA A 425 33.63 -35.36 10.18
C ALA A 425 34.15 -36.33 9.11
N ASP A 426 34.90 -37.35 9.56
CA ASP A 426 35.36 -38.44 8.67
C ASP A 426 34.18 -39.28 8.18
N ASN A 427 34.26 -39.70 6.90
CA ASN A 427 33.24 -40.51 6.24
C ASN A 427 31.83 -39.90 6.22
N GLN A 428 31.73 -38.59 6.29
CA GLN A 428 30.47 -37.85 6.20
C GLN A 428 29.95 -37.91 4.74
N THR A 429 28.76 -38.48 4.56
CA THR A 429 28.12 -38.67 3.24
C THR A 429 27.04 -37.66 2.92
N GLU A 430 26.77 -36.75 3.86
CA GLU A 430 25.76 -35.73 3.78
C GLU A 430 26.23 -34.46 4.48
N VAL A 431 25.89 -33.29 3.96
CA VAL A 431 26.08 -32.00 4.62
C VAL A 431 24.76 -31.24 4.61
N THR A 432 24.46 -30.61 5.73
CA THR A 432 23.33 -29.70 5.85
C THR A 432 23.82 -28.29 5.54
N ILE A 433 23.17 -27.62 4.61
CA ILE A 433 23.38 -26.22 4.30
C ILE A 433 22.29 -25.42 5.01
N HIS A 434 22.68 -24.71 6.08
CA HIS A 434 21.80 -23.82 6.83
C HIS A 434 22.09 -22.38 6.39
N VAL A 435 21.14 -21.77 5.68
CA VAL A 435 21.26 -20.45 5.07
C VAL A 435 20.79 -19.38 6.03
N LEU A 436 21.60 -18.35 6.23
CA LEU A 436 21.44 -17.31 7.22
C LEU A 436 21.48 -15.92 6.58
N GLN A 437 20.73 -14.99 7.18
CA GLN A 437 20.75 -13.57 6.83
C GLN A 437 20.96 -12.73 8.09
N GLY A 438 21.90 -11.78 8.08
CA GLY A 438 22.18 -10.88 9.19
C GLY A 438 23.67 -10.57 9.37
N GLU A 439 23.98 -9.78 10.41
CA GLU A 439 25.32 -9.26 10.65
C GLU A 439 26.05 -9.88 11.86
N ARG A 440 25.37 -10.78 12.58
CA ARG A 440 25.92 -11.34 13.82
C ARG A 440 26.90 -12.48 13.51
N PRO A 441 28.00 -12.64 14.31
CA PRO A 441 28.99 -13.69 14.09
C PRO A 441 28.45 -15.11 14.30
N MET A 442 27.46 -15.27 15.23
CA MET A 442 26.93 -16.59 15.56
C MET A 442 25.65 -16.88 14.76
N ALA A 443 25.54 -18.09 14.22
CA ALA A 443 24.41 -18.54 13.42
C ALA A 443 23.06 -18.35 14.14
N SER A 444 22.98 -18.70 15.43
CA SER A 444 21.77 -18.60 16.25
C SER A 444 21.28 -17.17 16.48
N GLN A 445 22.09 -16.16 16.17
CA GLN A 445 21.78 -14.74 16.32
C GLN A 445 21.35 -14.09 15.02
N ASN A 446 21.33 -14.84 13.91
CA ASN A 446 20.91 -14.39 12.59
C ASN A 446 19.57 -15.02 12.19
N LYS A 447 18.90 -14.44 11.21
CA LYS A 447 17.67 -14.97 10.67
C LYS A 447 17.97 -16.20 9.83
N SER A 448 17.39 -17.36 10.20
CA SER A 448 17.39 -18.55 9.33
C SER A 448 16.42 -18.31 8.19
N ILE A 449 16.90 -18.42 6.95
CA ILE A 449 16.12 -18.22 5.75
C ILE A 449 15.86 -19.53 4.98
N GLY A 450 16.57 -20.60 5.33
CA GLY A 450 16.33 -21.93 4.77
C GLY A 450 17.38 -22.95 5.16
N GLN A 451 17.02 -24.21 4.98
CA GLN A 451 17.93 -25.34 5.26
C GLN A 451 17.66 -26.47 4.27
N PHE A 452 18.72 -27.08 3.75
CA PHE A 452 18.62 -28.26 2.88
C PHE A 452 19.84 -29.16 3.00
N ASN A 453 19.70 -30.43 2.59
CA ASN A 453 20.74 -31.42 2.68
C ASN A 453 21.30 -31.78 1.30
N LEU A 454 22.62 -31.74 1.17
CA LEU A 454 23.34 -32.34 0.05
C LEU A 454 23.78 -33.73 0.47
N THR A 455 23.22 -34.77 -0.18
CA THR A 455 23.46 -36.19 0.09
C THR A 455 24.31 -36.85 -0.98
N GLY A 456 24.91 -38.01 -0.64
CA GLY A 456 25.66 -38.84 -1.57
C GLY A 456 27.07 -38.33 -1.87
N ILE A 457 27.66 -37.65 -0.92
CA ILE A 457 29.07 -37.30 -0.88
C ILE A 457 29.86 -38.60 -0.68
N ALA A 458 30.94 -38.80 -1.46
CA ALA A 458 31.79 -39.97 -1.31
C ALA A 458 32.48 -39.97 0.09
N PRO A 459 32.43 -41.10 0.83
CA PRO A 459 33.12 -41.19 2.13
C PRO A 459 34.60 -40.88 1.98
N ALA A 460 35.10 -39.93 2.77
CA ALA A 460 36.48 -39.49 2.79
C ALA A 460 36.84 -38.91 4.17
N ARG A 461 38.09 -38.61 4.44
CA ARG A 461 38.51 -37.90 5.63
C ARG A 461 37.90 -36.49 5.62
N ARG A 462 37.61 -35.97 6.82
CA ARG A 462 37.16 -34.58 6.99
C ARG A 462 38.12 -33.61 6.28
N GLY A 463 37.56 -32.58 5.65
CA GLY A 463 38.33 -31.58 4.93
C GLY A 463 38.71 -31.98 3.49
N VAL A 464 38.50 -33.25 3.06
CA VAL A 464 38.83 -33.70 1.72
C VAL A 464 37.72 -33.43 0.69
N PRO A 465 36.40 -33.69 0.97
CA PRO A 465 35.34 -33.35 0.04
C PRO A 465 35.29 -31.87 -0.25
N GLN A 466 35.05 -31.51 -1.50
CA GLN A 466 34.92 -30.10 -1.93
C GLN A 466 33.46 -29.81 -2.30
N ILE A 467 32.80 -29.04 -1.44
CA ILE A 467 31.39 -28.67 -1.58
C ILE A 467 31.32 -27.20 -1.95
N GLU A 468 31.01 -26.92 -3.20
CA GLU A 468 30.82 -25.57 -3.70
C GLU A 468 29.42 -25.10 -3.37
N VAL A 469 29.30 -24.08 -2.50
CA VAL A 469 28.03 -23.41 -2.19
C VAL A 469 27.97 -22.12 -2.96
N THR A 470 26.89 -21.94 -3.72
CA THR A 470 26.66 -20.78 -4.57
C THR A 470 25.41 -20.04 -4.12
N PHE A 471 25.56 -18.75 -3.92
CA PHE A 471 24.48 -17.78 -3.66
C PHE A 471 24.26 -16.97 -4.92
N ASP A 472 23.03 -16.91 -5.39
CA ASP A 472 22.61 -16.22 -6.61
C ASP A 472 21.39 -15.34 -6.28
N ILE A 473 21.61 -14.01 -6.19
CA ILE A 473 20.57 -13.02 -5.88
C ILE A 473 20.12 -12.38 -7.19
N ASP A 474 18.84 -12.47 -7.47
CA ASP A 474 18.25 -11.83 -8.65
C ASP A 474 18.05 -10.32 -8.48
N ALA A 475 17.61 -9.67 -9.54
CA ALA A 475 17.33 -8.23 -9.52
C ALA A 475 16.17 -7.81 -8.57
N ASN A 476 15.37 -8.74 -8.08
CA ASN A 476 14.32 -8.50 -7.08
C ASN A 476 14.82 -8.66 -5.64
N GLY A 477 16.11 -9.00 -5.46
CA GLY A 477 16.70 -9.32 -4.17
C GLY A 477 16.34 -10.72 -3.66
N ILE A 478 15.84 -11.62 -4.51
CA ILE A 478 15.44 -12.98 -4.14
C ILE A 478 16.62 -13.91 -4.31
N LEU A 479 16.94 -14.67 -3.26
CA LEU A 479 18.09 -15.55 -3.17
C LEU A 479 17.76 -16.97 -3.62
N LYS A 480 18.66 -17.54 -4.44
CA LYS A 480 18.76 -18.98 -4.72
C LYS A 480 20.08 -19.48 -4.21
N VAL A 481 20.05 -20.58 -3.45
CA VAL A 481 21.26 -21.23 -2.95
C VAL A 481 21.39 -22.62 -3.55
N SER A 482 22.58 -22.98 -4.04
CA SER A 482 22.90 -24.33 -4.47
C SER A 482 24.17 -24.84 -3.80
N ALA A 483 24.23 -26.15 -3.56
CA ALA A 483 25.41 -26.83 -3.08
C ALA A 483 25.75 -27.98 -4.00
N LYS A 484 27.03 -28.09 -4.41
CA LYS A 484 27.52 -29.10 -5.36
C LYS A 484 28.78 -29.78 -4.82
N ASP A 485 28.76 -31.09 -4.75
CA ASP A 485 29.97 -31.87 -4.54
C ASP A 485 30.77 -31.92 -5.84
N LYS A 486 31.96 -31.33 -5.84
CA LYS A 486 32.83 -31.25 -7.03
C LYS A 486 33.38 -32.61 -7.47
N ALA A 487 33.48 -33.60 -6.58
CA ALA A 487 33.99 -34.92 -6.88
C ALA A 487 32.94 -35.81 -7.56
N THR A 488 31.70 -35.83 -7.05
CA THR A 488 30.61 -36.68 -7.59
C THR A 488 29.75 -35.97 -8.62
N GLY A 489 29.83 -34.63 -8.68
CA GLY A 489 28.97 -33.78 -9.50
C GLY A 489 27.53 -33.69 -9.01
N LYS A 490 27.20 -34.29 -7.85
CA LYS A 490 25.88 -34.19 -7.26
C LYS A 490 25.62 -32.75 -6.78
N GLU A 491 24.44 -32.28 -7.11
CA GLU A 491 24.01 -30.91 -6.79
C GLU A 491 22.62 -30.92 -6.18
N GLN A 492 22.41 -30.11 -5.18
CA GLN A 492 21.12 -29.78 -4.61
C GLN A 492 21.00 -28.28 -4.58
N ALA A 493 19.85 -27.77 -4.96
CA ALA A 493 19.54 -26.36 -4.89
C ALA A 493 18.24 -26.14 -4.14
N ILE A 494 18.21 -25.08 -3.36
CA ILE A 494 16.98 -24.54 -2.83
C ILE A 494 16.83 -23.13 -3.41
N ARG A 495 15.70 -22.84 -4.01
CA ARG A 495 15.24 -21.48 -4.06
C ARG A 495 14.78 -21.20 -2.64
N ILE A 496 15.24 -20.12 -2.05
CA ILE A 496 14.69 -19.69 -0.78
C ILE A 496 13.26 -19.24 -1.11
N GLU A 497 12.40 -20.23 -1.26
CA GLU A 497 10.98 -19.99 -1.13
C GLU A 497 10.86 -19.64 0.34
N ALA A 498 10.57 -18.36 0.62
CA ALA A 498 10.32 -17.91 1.97
C ALA A 498 9.46 -18.97 2.64
N SER A 499 9.65 -19.16 3.93
CA SER A 499 8.76 -19.98 4.76
C SER A 499 7.35 -19.35 4.82
N SER A 500 6.85 -18.88 3.68
CA SER A 500 5.47 -18.45 3.48
C SER A 500 4.52 -19.62 3.71
N GLY A 501 5.05 -20.85 3.63
CA GLY A 501 4.30 -22.08 3.77
C GLY A 501 3.29 -22.29 2.64
N LEU A 502 3.32 -21.47 1.58
CA LEU A 502 2.39 -21.56 0.46
C LEU A 502 3.02 -22.41 -0.68
N SER A 503 2.37 -23.50 -1.03
CA SER A 503 2.68 -24.27 -2.25
C SER A 503 2.16 -23.54 -3.49
N LYS A 504 2.64 -23.93 -4.67
CA LYS A 504 2.11 -23.41 -5.94
C LYS A 504 0.62 -23.69 -6.10
N GLU A 505 0.19 -24.86 -5.67
CA GLU A 505 -1.21 -25.27 -5.68
C GLU A 505 -2.07 -24.40 -4.75
N GLU A 506 -1.54 -23.98 -3.60
CA GLU A 506 -2.20 -23.07 -2.69
C GLU A 506 -2.29 -21.66 -3.27
N ILE A 507 -1.22 -21.15 -3.88
CA ILE A 507 -1.23 -19.86 -4.58
C ILE A 507 -2.26 -19.86 -5.72
N GLU A 508 -2.33 -20.90 -6.55
CA GLU A 508 -3.33 -21.01 -7.62
C GLU A 508 -4.75 -21.11 -7.07
N ARG A 509 -4.96 -21.83 -5.97
CA ARG A 509 -6.27 -21.87 -5.28
C ARG A 509 -6.66 -20.48 -4.78
N MET A 510 -5.76 -19.79 -4.08
CA MET A 510 -5.98 -18.44 -3.55
C MET A 510 -6.26 -17.43 -4.67
N LYS A 511 -5.57 -17.58 -5.81
CA LYS A 511 -5.82 -16.77 -7.01
C LYS A 511 -7.22 -17.01 -7.56
N ALA A 512 -7.64 -18.27 -7.72
CA ALA A 512 -8.98 -18.60 -8.19
C ALA A 512 -10.09 -18.11 -7.22
N GLU A 513 -9.87 -18.22 -5.91
CA GLU A 513 -10.78 -17.67 -4.90
C GLU A 513 -10.82 -16.13 -4.95
N ALA A 514 -9.69 -15.50 -5.20
CA ALA A 514 -9.60 -14.05 -5.34
C ALA A 514 -10.33 -13.54 -6.58
N GLU A 515 -10.23 -14.25 -7.71
CA GLU A 515 -10.96 -13.97 -8.96
C GLU A 515 -12.48 -14.15 -8.78
N ALA A 516 -12.91 -15.22 -8.12
CA ALA A 516 -14.33 -15.47 -7.83
C ALA A 516 -14.96 -14.36 -6.97
N ASN A 517 -14.20 -13.81 -6.01
CA ASN A 517 -14.66 -12.68 -5.21
C ASN A 517 -14.70 -11.36 -6.00
N ALA A 518 -13.81 -11.17 -6.99
CA ALA A 518 -13.84 -9.99 -7.85
C ALA A 518 -15.14 -9.86 -8.66
N ASP A 519 -15.71 -10.98 -9.10
CA ASP A 519 -17.02 -11.01 -9.77
C ASP A 519 -18.19 -10.66 -8.82
N ALA A 520 -18.10 -11.07 -7.57
CA ALA A 520 -19.08 -10.69 -6.53
C ALA A 520 -18.97 -9.19 -6.20
N ASP A 521 -17.76 -8.67 -6.03
CA ASP A 521 -17.48 -7.25 -5.78
C ASP A 521 -17.97 -6.37 -6.95
N LYS A 522 -17.85 -6.84 -8.19
CA LYS A 522 -18.36 -6.15 -9.39
C LYS A 522 -19.88 -6.03 -9.36
N LYS A 523 -20.58 -7.13 -9.05
CA LYS A 523 -22.06 -7.13 -8.96
C LYS A 523 -22.56 -6.22 -7.83
N GLU A 524 -21.89 -6.23 -6.69
CA GLU A 524 -22.26 -5.36 -5.57
C GLU A 524 -22.01 -3.88 -5.89
N ARG A 525 -20.94 -3.57 -6.61
CA ARG A 525 -20.70 -2.20 -7.10
C ARG A 525 -21.79 -1.77 -8.09
N GLU A 526 -22.13 -2.60 -9.06
CA GLU A 526 -23.23 -2.31 -10.00
C GLU A 526 -24.54 -2.04 -9.26
N LYS A 527 -24.79 -2.76 -8.16
CA LYS A 527 -25.92 -2.53 -7.26
C LYS A 527 -25.86 -1.18 -6.57
N ILE A 528 -24.69 -0.82 -6.01
CA ILE A 528 -24.48 0.48 -5.34
C ILE A 528 -24.61 1.63 -6.33
N ASP A 529 -24.03 1.51 -7.52
CA ASP A 529 -24.12 2.54 -8.57
C ASP A 529 -25.59 2.77 -8.97
N LYS A 530 -26.39 1.70 -9.10
CA LYS A 530 -27.82 1.78 -9.36
C LYS A 530 -28.62 2.42 -8.22
N LEU A 531 -28.28 2.13 -6.98
CA LEU A 531 -28.88 2.79 -5.82
C LEU A 531 -28.58 4.30 -5.81
N ASN A 532 -27.32 4.67 -6.06
CA ASN A 532 -26.90 6.08 -6.12
C ASN A 532 -27.56 6.82 -7.30
N GLU A 533 -27.70 6.17 -8.47
CA GLU A 533 -28.44 6.70 -9.62
C GLU A 533 -29.91 6.97 -9.26
N ALA A 534 -30.56 6.01 -8.60
CA ALA A 534 -31.95 6.13 -8.17
C ALA A 534 -32.15 7.29 -7.17
N ASP A 535 -31.26 7.41 -6.17
CA ASP A 535 -31.30 8.50 -5.18
C ASP A 535 -31.13 9.86 -5.84
N SER A 536 -30.15 9.99 -6.73
CA SER A 536 -29.88 11.21 -7.50
C SER A 536 -31.05 11.60 -8.36
N MET A 537 -31.69 10.65 -9.04
CA MET A 537 -32.86 10.90 -9.89
C MET A 537 -34.11 11.31 -9.08
N VAL A 538 -34.34 10.70 -7.92
CA VAL A 538 -35.41 11.10 -6.99
C VAL A 538 -35.20 12.55 -6.56
N PHE A 539 -33.97 12.86 -6.06
CA PHE A 539 -33.65 14.21 -5.63
C PHE A 539 -33.78 15.26 -6.73
N GLN A 540 -33.27 14.99 -7.93
CA GLN A 540 -33.42 15.90 -9.08
C GLN A 540 -34.86 16.09 -9.49
N THR A 541 -35.67 15.02 -9.47
CA THR A 541 -37.09 15.08 -9.80
C THR A 541 -37.87 15.90 -8.77
N GLU A 542 -37.65 15.68 -7.47
CA GLU A 542 -38.28 16.46 -6.40
C GLU A 542 -37.96 17.96 -6.56
N LYS A 543 -36.69 18.29 -6.82
CA LYS A 543 -36.24 19.66 -7.06
C LYS A 543 -36.86 20.28 -8.32
N GLN A 544 -36.91 19.56 -9.43
CA GLN A 544 -37.51 20.04 -10.68
C GLN A 544 -39.02 20.23 -10.54
N LEU A 545 -39.72 19.38 -9.80
CA LEU A 545 -41.14 19.54 -9.49
C LEU A 545 -41.42 20.76 -8.60
N GLU A 546 -40.50 21.10 -7.70
CA GLU A 546 -40.57 22.32 -6.87
C GLU A 546 -40.34 23.59 -7.71
N GLU A 547 -39.35 23.58 -8.60
CA GLU A 547 -38.98 24.74 -9.43
C GLU A 547 -39.91 24.97 -10.61
N LEU A 548 -40.39 23.93 -11.24
CA LEU A 548 -41.15 23.95 -12.50
C LEU A 548 -42.61 23.48 -12.36
N GLY A 549 -43.03 23.02 -11.18
CA GLY A 549 -44.30 22.34 -10.95
C GLY A 549 -45.52 23.14 -11.39
N ASP A 550 -45.48 24.47 -11.32
CA ASP A 550 -46.57 25.38 -11.80
C ASP A 550 -46.58 25.53 -13.32
N LYS A 551 -45.50 25.13 -14.01
CA LYS A 551 -45.37 25.18 -15.47
C LYS A 551 -45.70 23.84 -16.13
N ILE A 552 -45.80 22.75 -15.36
CA ILE A 552 -46.12 21.41 -15.85
C ILE A 552 -47.64 21.21 -15.78
N PRO A 553 -48.33 20.83 -16.87
CA PRO A 553 -49.73 20.50 -16.84
C PRO A 553 -50.07 19.45 -15.78
N ALA A 554 -51.16 19.64 -15.02
CA ALA A 554 -51.50 18.80 -13.88
C ALA A 554 -51.65 17.30 -14.24
N ASP A 555 -52.12 17.01 -15.45
CA ASP A 555 -52.27 15.66 -16.00
C ASP A 555 -50.90 15.00 -16.32
N LYS A 556 -49.84 15.77 -16.47
CA LYS A 556 -48.44 15.30 -16.69
C LYS A 556 -47.62 15.28 -15.42
N LYS A 557 -47.95 16.14 -14.46
CA LYS A 557 -47.29 16.19 -13.15
C LYS A 557 -47.55 14.92 -12.33
N ALA A 558 -48.81 14.46 -12.30
CA ALA A 558 -49.19 13.27 -11.53
C ALA A 558 -48.46 11.97 -11.94
N PRO A 559 -48.21 11.67 -13.24
CA PRO A 559 -47.37 10.54 -13.66
C PRO A 559 -45.93 10.65 -13.16
N ILE A 560 -45.30 11.84 -13.20
CA ILE A 560 -43.93 12.08 -12.71
C ILE A 560 -43.84 11.84 -11.20
N GLU A 561 -44.78 12.41 -10.44
CA GLU A 561 -44.85 12.20 -8.98
C GLU A 561 -45.04 10.72 -8.62
N THR A 562 -45.91 10.02 -9.39
CA THR A 562 -46.14 8.58 -9.18
C THR A 562 -44.92 7.75 -9.48
N ALA A 563 -44.20 8.03 -10.58
CA ALA A 563 -42.97 7.33 -10.96
C ALA A 563 -41.81 7.62 -9.97
N ALA A 564 -41.67 8.87 -9.54
CA ALA A 564 -40.68 9.26 -8.51
C ALA A 564 -40.94 8.55 -7.19
N LYS A 565 -42.22 8.43 -6.77
CA LYS A 565 -42.59 7.69 -5.57
C LYS A 565 -42.23 6.20 -5.67
N LYS A 566 -42.55 5.57 -6.81
CA LYS A 566 -42.14 4.16 -7.06
C LYS A 566 -40.66 3.99 -7.01
N LEU A 567 -39.90 4.89 -7.62
CA LEU A 567 -38.42 4.84 -7.59
C LEU A 567 -37.90 4.98 -6.17
N LYS A 568 -38.45 5.86 -5.37
CA LYS A 568 -38.10 6.05 -3.96
C LYS A 568 -38.40 4.80 -3.11
N GLU A 569 -39.57 4.16 -3.34
CA GLU A 569 -39.96 2.91 -2.67
C GLU A 569 -39.02 1.74 -3.08
N ALA A 570 -38.70 1.62 -4.37
CA ALA A 570 -37.76 0.60 -4.89
C ALA A 570 -36.32 0.83 -4.33
N HIS A 571 -35.87 2.09 -4.24
CA HIS A 571 -34.61 2.46 -3.64
C HIS A 571 -34.55 2.07 -2.15
N GLN A 572 -35.62 2.37 -1.37
CA GLN A 572 -35.70 1.99 0.05
C GLN A 572 -35.70 0.47 0.26
N ALA A 573 -36.33 -0.26 -0.68
CA ALA A 573 -36.33 -1.73 -0.68
C ALA A 573 -35.06 -2.36 -1.22
N GLN A 574 -34.14 -1.56 -1.78
CA GLN A 574 -32.91 -2.01 -2.45
C GLN A 574 -33.15 -3.04 -3.57
N ASP A 575 -34.33 -2.97 -4.22
CA ASP A 575 -34.71 -3.86 -5.32
C ASP A 575 -34.24 -3.28 -6.66
N ILE A 576 -33.14 -3.80 -7.18
CA ILE A 576 -32.49 -3.31 -8.40
C ILE A 576 -33.37 -3.47 -9.63
N ALA A 577 -34.13 -4.58 -9.74
CA ALA A 577 -35.02 -4.78 -10.88
C ALA A 577 -36.23 -3.80 -10.88
N ALA A 578 -36.73 -3.50 -9.68
CA ALA A 578 -37.77 -2.49 -9.51
C ALA A 578 -37.22 -1.08 -9.76
N ILE A 579 -35.97 -0.79 -9.38
CA ILE A 579 -35.28 0.48 -9.67
C ILE A 579 -35.14 0.69 -11.17
N ASP A 580 -34.62 -0.27 -11.93
CA ASP A 580 -34.46 -0.17 -13.38
C ASP A 580 -35.82 0.12 -14.08
N THR A 581 -36.89 -0.55 -13.63
CA THR A 581 -38.24 -0.34 -14.14
C THR A 581 -38.74 1.06 -13.81
N ALA A 582 -38.57 1.49 -12.57
CA ALA A 582 -39.04 2.80 -12.11
C ALA A 582 -38.28 3.98 -12.75
N ILE A 583 -36.96 3.81 -13.00
CA ILE A 583 -36.15 4.79 -13.76
C ILE A 583 -36.66 4.94 -15.18
N ALA A 584 -36.98 3.82 -15.86
CA ALA A 584 -37.55 3.87 -17.21
C ALA A 584 -38.92 4.58 -17.23
N GLU A 585 -39.82 4.27 -16.26
CA GLU A 585 -41.12 4.93 -16.11
C GLU A 585 -40.95 6.44 -15.84
N LEU A 586 -40.04 6.85 -14.99
CA LEU A 586 -39.78 8.25 -14.66
C LEU A 586 -39.23 9.02 -15.85
N ASN A 587 -38.30 8.44 -16.60
CA ASN A 587 -37.75 9.05 -17.81
C ASN A 587 -38.84 9.23 -18.89
N ALA A 588 -39.73 8.23 -19.10
CA ALA A 588 -40.82 8.33 -20.03
C ALA A 588 -41.83 9.42 -19.63
N ALA A 589 -42.12 9.54 -18.33
CA ALA A 589 -43.02 10.59 -17.81
C ALA A 589 -42.42 11.99 -18.06
N TRP A 590 -41.11 12.18 -17.79
CA TRP A 590 -40.43 13.44 -18.06
C TRP A 590 -40.34 13.77 -19.55
N GLN A 591 -40.10 12.81 -20.44
CA GLN A 591 -40.08 13.02 -21.88
C GLN A 591 -41.46 13.52 -22.38
N THR A 592 -42.52 12.91 -21.86
CA THR A 592 -43.91 13.30 -22.22
C THR A 592 -44.21 14.72 -21.74
N ALA A 593 -43.85 15.06 -20.52
CA ALA A 593 -44.06 16.40 -19.95
C ALA A 593 -43.24 17.46 -20.70
N SER A 594 -41.98 17.18 -20.98
CA SER A 594 -41.09 18.10 -21.70
C SER A 594 -41.57 18.40 -23.12
N ALA A 595 -42.02 17.38 -23.88
CA ALA A 595 -42.54 17.54 -25.24
C ALA A 595 -43.73 18.49 -25.26
N GLU A 596 -44.63 18.41 -24.28
CA GLU A 596 -45.81 19.25 -24.19
C GLU A 596 -45.51 20.68 -23.71
N MET A 597 -44.56 20.85 -22.81
CA MET A 597 -44.05 22.18 -22.41
C MET A 597 -43.41 22.93 -23.59
N TYR A 598 -42.67 22.23 -24.45
CA TYR A 598 -42.12 22.80 -25.68
C TYR A 598 -43.23 23.13 -26.71
N ALA A 599 -44.25 22.30 -26.83
CA ALA A 599 -45.40 22.56 -27.71
C ALA A 599 -46.23 23.78 -27.27
N GLN A 600 -46.44 23.97 -25.96
CA GLN A 600 -47.15 25.13 -25.41
C GLN A 600 -46.31 26.42 -25.50
N SER A 601 -45.01 26.38 -25.30
CA SER A 601 -44.13 27.54 -25.48
C SER A 601 -43.99 27.96 -26.95
N GLY A 602 -44.02 26.99 -27.90
CA GLY A 602 -44.07 27.25 -29.34
C GLY A 602 -45.39 27.87 -29.81
N ALA A 603 -46.52 27.54 -29.17
CA ALA A 603 -47.84 28.10 -29.49
C ALA A 603 -48.02 29.54 -28.98
N GLN A 604 -47.38 29.94 -27.88
CA GLN A 604 -47.37 31.33 -27.40
C GLN A 604 -46.42 32.24 -28.20
N GLY A 605 -45.39 31.69 -28.88
CA GLY A 605 -44.50 32.43 -29.78
C GLY A 605 -45.11 32.74 -31.16
N ALA A 606 -46.24 32.08 -31.55
CA ALA A 606 -46.85 32.23 -32.86
C ALA A 606 -47.92 33.33 -32.97
N GLN A 607 -48.30 34.01 -31.86
CA GLN A 607 -49.27 35.13 -31.89
C GLN A 607 -48.63 36.53 -31.86
N GLY A 608 -47.28 36.65 -31.96
CA GLY A 608 -46.57 37.91 -31.87
C GLY A 608 -45.77 38.36 -33.11
N ALA A 609 -45.84 37.68 -34.24
CA ALA A 609 -45.04 38.04 -35.41
C ALA A 609 -45.83 38.01 -36.74
N GLN A 610 -46.76 38.96 -36.91
CA GLN A 610 -47.07 39.49 -38.24
C GLN A 610 -46.45 40.88 -38.33
N ASN A 611 -45.32 41.00 -39.00
CA ASN A 611 -44.81 42.02 -39.90
C ASN A 611 -43.28 42.15 -39.79
N ASN A 612 -42.56 41.52 -40.63
CA ASN A 612 -41.67 42.21 -41.60
C ASN A 612 -40.95 41.19 -42.51
N THR A 613 -41.29 41.26 -43.76
CA THR A 613 -40.62 40.59 -44.89
C THR A 613 -39.36 41.34 -45.23
N GLN A 614 -38.22 40.65 -45.36
CA GLN A 614 -37.33 40.66 -46.53
C GLN A 614 -35.89 40.29 -46.20
N ASN A 615 -35.44 39.29 -46.95
CA ASN A 615 -34.06 39.06 -47.44
C ASN A 615 -32.93 38.76 -46.44
N ASN A 616 -32.38 37.59 -46.37
CA ASN A 616 -31.30 37.13 -47.25
C ASN A 616 -30.81 35.71 -46.88
N SER A 617 -30.54 34.96 -47.93
CA SER A 617 -29.88 33.66 -47.91
C SER A 617 -28.44 33.71 -47.37
N GLN A 618 -28.03 32.71 -46.59
CA GLN A 618 -26.85 31.86 -46.83
C GLN A 618 -26.34 31.20 -45.55
N SER A 619 -26.31 29.87 -45.63
CA SER A 619 -25.35 28.88 -45.10
C SER A 619 -24.45 29.24 -43.89
N ASN A 620 -24.45 28.45 -42.87
CA ASN A 620 -23.44 27.46 -42.50
C ASN A 620 -23.55 27.06 -41.03
N ASN A 621 -23.48 25.81 -40.84
CA ASN A 621 -22.82 24.97 -39.81
C ASN A 621 -22.22 25.61 -38.56
N ASP A 622 -22.40 24.82 -37.50
CA ASP A 622 -21.54 24.65 -36.32
C ASP A 622 -21.48 25.82 -35.34
N ASN A 623 -22.00 25.55 -34.16
CA ASN A 623 -21.26 25.82 -32.92
C ASN A 623 -21.92 25.22 -31.69
N VAL A 624 -21.25 24.22 -31.15
CA VAL A 624 -21.33 23.82 -29.75
C VAL A 624 -20.64 24.92 -28.96
N GLN A 625 -21.29 25.55 -28.00
CA GLN A 625 -20.66 26.46 -27.05
C GLN A 625 -20.35 25.71 -25.76
N ASP A 626 -19.07 25.60 -25.46
CA ASP A 626 -18.53 25.22 -24.14
C ASP A 626 -18.87 26.29 -23.10
N ALA A 627 -19.29 25.86 -21.94
CA ALA A 627 -19.47 26.71 -20.77
C ALA A 627 -18.14 26.87 -20.05
N GLU A 628 -17.61 28.10 -20.03
CA GLU A 628 -16.46 28.49 -19.20
C GLU A 628 -16.85 28.53 -17.72
N PHE A 629 -16.07 27.87 -16.87
CA PHE A 629 -16.10 28.03 -15.42
C PHE A 629 -15.07 29.09 -15.02
N GLU A 630 -15.52 30.18 -14.38
CA GLU A 630 -14.66 31.15 -13.73
C GLU A 630 -14.12 30.58 -12.41
N GLU A 631 -12.79 30.58 -12.24
CA GLU A 631 -12.09 30.39 -10.98
C GLU A 631 -12.30 31.59 -10.07
N VAL A 632 -12.78 31.38 -8.86
CA VAL A 632 -12.73 32.35 -7.77
C VAL A 632 -11.49 32.05 -6.93
N LYS A 633 -10.64 33.09 -6.79
CA LYS A 633 -9.38 33.11 -6.03
C LYS A 633 -9.55 32.79 -4.54
#